data_6c98f772e04e7314d04cf528489154f1
#
_entry.id   6c98f772e04e7314d04cf528489154f1
#
_cell.length_a   1.000
_cell.length_b   1.000
_cell.length_c   1.000
_cell.angle_alpha   90.00
_cell.angle_beta   90.00
_cell.angle_gamma   90.00
#
_symmetry.space_group_name_H-M   'P 1'
#
loop_
_entity.id
_entity.type
_entity.pdbx_description
1 polymer ?
#
loop_
_entity_poly.entity_id
_entity_poly.type
_entity_poly.pdbx_seq_one_letter_code
_entity_poly.pdbx_strand_id
1 'polypeptide(L)'
;MGYNYDITTSKKDGHANRGLAFCHTFANVIDLFISTFLIAHLYQFSTDAYNYCFKAGMFELISYSCMLVFYFIFSFWVAKTNRIWLYRLSLVMRCMVVVLSVFYGDVIARYIWLASLLDGVSKAMYWASYNVLKQEMVSRTSMSKFAVITFVLQKSVGIVFPITLGALIEISTFSQVAIYVLFICAIQIAVSFVVKAKKPESSNFDLVDYFKRLKQNVPMYFKVKSVYKISLIYGTTSVLSTLMSVCIMLQCGSNLSLGAITSAVGISVVLTALAFSKLTKEGHRKWLYILASFMPIFGVILFVCQPSLITVIIYNFSTSISGTLFRVQIDIIRNRDLKEAGLYQDIGEHQAIVEFAICFARVITYSLLVLLSFSKSQIIFDVMLVVFTILYAMNLIVMAVYEAKREKNKF
;
A
#
# COMPACT_ATOMS: atom_id res chain seq x y z
N MET A 1 1.50 6.53 -37.80
CA MET A 1 2.48 7.61 -37.58
C MET A 1 3.33 7.23 -36.39
N GLY A 2 4.61 6.84 -36.63
CA GLY A 2 5.52 6.45 -35.56
C GLY A 2 6.06 7.69 -34.85
N TYR A 3 5.73 7.84 -33.58
CA TYR A 3 6.36 8.85 -32.73
C TYR A 3 7.78 8.38 -32.41
N ASN A 4 8.77 8.99 -33.06
CA ASN A 4 10.17 8.95 -32.64
C ASN A 4 10.25 9.72 -31.31
N TYR A 5 10.20 9.00 -30.18
CA TYR A 5 10.61 9.55 -28.89
C TYR A 5 12.13 9.64 -28.87
N ASP A 6 12.62 10.85 -29.04
CA ASP A 6 14.05 11.18 -28.97
C ASP A 6 14.59 10.83 -27.58
N ILE A 7 15.51 9.88 -27.53
CA ILE A 7 16.09 9.26 -26.33
C ILE A 7 17.30 10.09 -25.86
N THR A 8 17.13 11.38 -25.69
CA THR A 8 18.11 12.19 -24.99
C THR A 8 17.63 12.44 -23.57
N THR A 9 17.97 11.50 -22.67
CA THR A 9 17.86 11.74 -21.23
C THR A 9 18.84 12.84 -20.83
N SER A 10 18.37 14.07 -20.82
CA SER A 10 19.13 15.22 -20.31
C SER A 10 19.48 14.95 -18.82
N LYS A 11 20.65 15.39 -18.34
CA LYS A 11 21.01 15.35 -16.91
C LYS A 11 19.90 15.94 -16.00
N LYS A 12 19.07 16.87 -16.51
CA LYS A 12 17.92 17.46 -15.82
C LYS A 12 16.81 16.45 -15.52
N ASP A 13 16.59 15.46 -16.41
CA ASP A 13 15.56 14.41 -16.17
C ASP A 13 16.00 13.47 -15.04
N GLY A 14 17.30 13.24 -14.89
CA GLY A 14 17.85 12.43 -13.81
C GLY A 14 17.63 13.03 -12.41
N HIS A 15 17.70 14.37 -12.27
CA HIS A 15 17.45 15.03 -10.99
C HIS A 15 15.96 15.03 -10.62
N ALA A 16 15.07 15.27 -11.58
CA ALA A 16 13.63 15.26 -11.36
C ALA A 16 13.13 13.85 -10.96
N ASN A 17 13.65 12.79 -11.58
CA ASN A 17 13.35 11.40 -11.23
C ASN A 17 13.81 11.05 -9.81
N ARG A 18 15.01 11.50 -9.41
CA ARG A 18 15.49 11.34 -8.03
C ARG A 18 14.60 12.08 -7.04
N GLY A 19 14.21 13.33 -7.35
CA GLY A 19 13.28 14.11 -6.53
C GLY A 19 11.97 13.38 -6.29
N LEU A 20 11.36 12.77 -7.32
CA LEU A 20 10.13 11.99 -7.19
C LEU A 20 10.34 10.74 -6.33
N ALA A 21 11.47 10.03 -6.47
CA ALA A 21 11.79 8.86 -5.66
C ALA A 21 11.97 9.22 -4.18
N PHE A 22 12.68 10.33 -3.87
CA PHE A 22 12.83 10.82 -2.50
C PHE A 22 11.51 11.27 -1.89
N CYS A 23 10.69 12.04 -2.62
CA CYS A 23 9.35 12.42 -2.15
C CYS A 23 8.50 11.20 -1.82
N HIS A 24 8.57 10.14 -2.64
CA HIS A 24 7.84 8.91 -2.37
C HIS A 24 8.40 8.15 -1.16
N THR A 25 9.71 8.21 -0.92
CA THR A 25 10.34 7.64 0.26
C THR A 25 9.86 8.34 1.54
N PHE A 26 9.83 9.67 1.56
CA PHE A 26 9.28 10.42 2.69
C PHE A 26 7.78 10.16 2.90
N ALA A 27 7.02 9.99 1.81
CA ALA A 27 5.61 9.59 1.91
C ALA A 27 5.46 8.25 2.65
N ASN A 28 6.35 7.29 2.42
CA ASN A 28 6.31 6.01 3.14
C ASN A 28 6.64 6.14 4.64
N VAL A 29 7.50 7.08 5.04
CA VAL A 29 7.75 7.37 6.48
C VAL A 29 6.48 7.91 7.13
N ILE A 30 5.81 8.86 6.47
CA ILE A 30 4.58 9.47 6.98
C ILE A 30 3.45 8.42 7.01
N ASP A 31 3.33 7.59 5.97
CA ASP A 31 2.38 6.48 5.94
C ASP A 31 2.61 5.50 7.08
N LEU A 32 3.87 5.15 7.35
CA LEU A 32 4.24 4.28 8.47
C LEU A 32 3.83 4.90 9.81
N PHE A 33 4.08 6.20 10.01
CA PHE A 33 3.66 6.89 11.23
C PHE A 33 2.13 6.85 11.39
N ILE A 34 1.38 7.16 10.34
CA ILE A 34 -0.10 7.19 10.40
C ILE A 34 -0.66 5.76 10.52
N SER A 35 -0.27 4.83 9.65
CA SER A 35 -0.88 3.50 9.57
C SER A 35 -0.42 2.53 10.64
N THR A 36 0.70 2.80 11.33
CA THR A 36 1.23 1.93 12.37
C THR A 36 1.16 2.60 13.73
N PHE A 37 1.81 3.75 13.90
CA PHE A 37 1.96 4.37 15.22
C PHE A 37 0.76 5.19 15.67
N LEU A 38 0.05 5.89 14.76
CA LEU A 38 -1.22 6.53 15.12
C LEU A 38 -2.27 5.47 15.48
N ILE A 39 -2.34 4.37 14.71
CA ILE A 39 -3.23 3.25 15.03
C ILE A 39 -2.83 2.61 16.38
N ALA A 40 -1.53 2.38 16.62
CA ALA A 40 -1.04 1.87 17.89
C ALA A 40 -1.36 2.82 19.04
N HIS A 41 -1.29 4.13 18.83
CA HIS A 41 -1.63 5.13 19.85
C HIS A 41 -3.11 5.07 20.26
N LEU A 42 -4.01 4.64 19.36
CA LEU A 42 -5.43 4.44 19.71
C LEU A 42 -5.64 3.34 20.77
N TYR A 43 -4.66 2.45 20.97
CA TYR A 43 -4.69 1.46 22.04
C TYR A 43 -4.83 2.09 23.41
N GLN A 44 -4.13 3.19 23.66
CA GLN A 44 -4.16 3.91 24.96
C GLN A 44 -5.56 4.46 25.30
N PHE A 45 -6.41 4.71 24.31
CA PHE A 45 -7.77 5.22 24.48
C PHE A 45 -8.82 4.12 24.40
N SER A 46 -8.42 2.86 24.32
CA SER A 46 -9.32 1.73 24.12
C SER A 46 -9.60 1.04 25.45
N THR A 47 -10.85 0.69 25.68
CA THR A 47 -11.29 0.03 26.93
C THR A 47 -10.95 -1.46 26.94
N ASP A 48 -10.91 -2.07 25.77
CA ASP A 48 -10.65 -3.50 25.55
C ASP A 48 -10.12 -3.74 24.14
N ALA A 49 -9.73 -4.98 23.85
CA ALA A 49 -9.20 -5.40 22.56
C ALA A 49 -10.19 -5.14 21.40
N TYR A 50 -11.47 -5.33 21.63
CA TYR A 50 -12.52 -5.15 20.60
C TYR A 50 -12.72 -3.66 20.28
N ASN A 51 -12.71 -2.80 21.32
CA ASN A 51 -12.77 -1.36 21.15
C ASN A 51 -11.54 -0.84 20.40
N TYR A 52 -10.37 -1.43 20.63
CA TYR A 52 -9.18 -1.10 19.88
C TYR A 52 -9.31 -1.52 18.41
N CYS A 53 -9.75 -2.76 18.13
CA CYS A 53 -10.01 -3.24 16.77
C CYS A 53 -11.05 -2.37 16.06
N PHE A 54 -12.11 -1.95 16.77
CA PHE A 54 -13.13 -1.05 16.25
C PHE A 54 -12.53 0.28 15.82
N LYS A 55 -11.74 0.94 16.69
CA LYS A 55 -11.12 2.23 16.39
C LYS A 55 -10.13 2.12 15.22
N ALA A 56 -9.27 1.11 15.23
CA ALA A 56 -8.33 0.85 14.15
C ALA A 56 -9.06 0.56 12.82
N GLY A 57 -10.09 -0.27 12.86
CA GLY A 57 -10.93 -0.59 11.71
C GLY A 57 -11.70 0.62 11.17
N MET A 58 -12.28 1.44 12.05
CA MET A 58 -12.99 2.67 11.67
C MET A 58 -12.06 3.69 11.02
N PHE A 59 -10.85 3.86 11.54
CA PHE A 59 -9.85 4.75 10.92
C PHE A 59 -9.61 4.37 9.47
N GLU A 60 -9.28 3.11 9.21
CA GLU A 60 -8.97 2.64 7.86
C GLU A 60 -10.23 2.57 6.98
N LEU A 61 -11.39 2.20 7.52
CA LEU A 61 -12.66 2.16 6.80
C LEU A 61 -13.01 3.54 6.23
N ILE A 62 -12.97 4.58 7.06
CA ILE A 62 -13.27 5.95 6.62
C ILE A 62 -12.22 6.42 5.62
N SER A 63 -10.92 6.18 5.89
CA SER A 63 -9.82 6.55 5.00
C SER A 63 -10.00 5.92 3.62
N TYR A 64 -10.24 4.60 3.52
CA TYR A 64 -10.41 3.94 2.21
C TYR A 64 -11.75 4.24 1.54
N SER A 65 -12.81 4.52 2.29
CA SER A 65 -14.09 4.97 1.73
C SER A 65 -13.93 6.35 1.07
N CYS A 66 -13.23 7.27 1.73
CA CYS A 66 -12.88 8.56 1.14
C CYS A 66 -11.98 8.37 -0.09
N MET A 67 -10.95 7.52 0.01
CA MET A 67 -10.07 7.24 -1.12
C MET A 67 -10.86 6.68 -2.31
N LEU A 68 -11.80 5.76 -2.09
CA LEU A 68 -12.63 5.15 -3.12
C LEU A 68 -13.42 6.21 -3.92
N VAL A 69 -14.04 7.16 -3.22
CA VAL A 69 -14.85 8.21 -3.84
C VAL A 69 -13.98 9.26 -4.52
N PHE A 70 -13.01 9.80 -3.78
CA PHE A 70 -12.23 10.94 -4.25
C PHE A 70 -11.18 10.57 -5.30
N TYR A 71 -10.77 9.31 -5.43
CA TYR A 71 -9.78 8.91 -6.42
C TYR A 71 -10.25 9.19 -7.85
N PHE A 72 -11.51 8.91 -8.18
CA PHE A 72 -12.07 9.23 -9.50
C PHE A 72 -12.11 10.73 -9.77
N ILE A 73 -12.54 11.51 -8.78
CA ILE A 73 -12.60 12.98 -8.88
C ILE A 73 -11.20 13.53 -9.18
N PHE A 74 -10.18 13.06 -8.44
CA PHE A 74 -8.82 13.53 -8.63
C PHE A 74 -8.16 12.98 -9.89
N SER A 75 -8.49 11.77 -10.34
CA SER A 75 -8.03 11.23 -11.63
C SER A 75 -8.52 12.10 -12.80
N PHE A 76 -9.77 12.54 -12.75
CA PHE A 76 -10.32 13.48 -13.71
C PHE A 76 -9.60 14.85 -13.67
N TRP A 77 -9.31 15.35 -12.46
CA TRP A 77 -8.55 16.60 -12.32
C TRP A 77 -7.10 16.47 -12.81
N VAL A 78 -6.43 15.38 -12.52
CA VAL A 78 -5.08 15.09 -13.00
C VAL A 78 -5.01 15.10 -14.53
N ALA A 79 -6.03 14.62 -15.22
CA ALA A 79 -6.08 14.62 -16.68
C ALA A 79 -6.22 16.03 -17.27
N LYS A 80 -6.93 16.95 -16.58
CA LYS A 80 -7.25 18.30 -17.07
C LYS A 80 -6.34 19.40 -16.56
N THR A 81 -5.68 19.21 -15.40
CA THR A 81 -4.94 20.27 -14.72
C THR A 81 -3.44 19.95 -14.59
N ASN A 82 -2.70 20.92 -14.07
CA ASN A 82 -1.28 20.69 -13.76
C ASN A 82 -1.14 19.68 -12.59
N ARG A 83 -0.74 18.46 -12.93
CA ARG A 83 -0.62 17.29 -12.04
C ARG A 83 0.28 17.52 -10.83
N ILE A 84 1.28 18.37 -10.97
CA ILE A 84 2.23 18.67 -9.90
C ILE A 84 1.60 19.49 -8.78
N TRP A 85 0.62 20.36 -9.10
CA TRP A 85 -0.10 21.10 -8.08
C TRP A 85 -0.97 20.17 -7.22
N LEU A 86 -1.67 19.24 -7.85
CA LEU A 86 -2.46 18.25 -7.11
C LEU A 86 -1.57 17.36 -6.25
N TYR A 87 -0.40 16.96 -6.79
CA TYR A 87 0.60 16.21 -6.04
C TYR A 87 1.07 16.98 -4.80
N ARG A 88 1.46 18.24 -4.95
CA ARG A 88 1.90 19.09 -3.82
C ARG A 88 0.79 19.34 -2.81
N LEU A 89 -0.44 19.57 -3.28
CA LEU A 89 -1.60 19.73 -2.41
C LEU A 89 -1.85 18.47 -1.58
N SER A 90 -1.67 17.28 -2.16
CA SER A 90 -1.78 16.01 -1.43
C SER A 90 -0.77 15.91 -0.28
N LEU A 91 0.46 16.41 -0.47
CA LEU A 91 1.49 16.43 0.57
C LEU A 91 1.11 17.37 1.72
N VAL A 92 0.54 18.52 1.40
CA VAL A 92 0.03 19.48 2.40
C VAL A 92 -1.14 18.87 3.17
N MET A 93 -2.10 18.24 2.48
CA MET A 93 -3.24 17.57 3.14
C MET A 93 -2.78 16.44 4.07
N ARG A 94 -1.76 15.67 3.67
CA ARG A 94 -1.17 14.64 4.52
C ARG A 94 -0.45 15.22 5.74
N CYS A 95 0.25 16.34 5.56
CA CYS A 95 0.85 17.09 6.65
C CYS A 95 -0.19 17.51 7.70
N MET A 96 -1.43 17.86 7.30
CA MET A 96 -2.50 18.21 8.24
C MET A 96 -2.88 17.05 9.19
N VAL A 97 -2.81 15.79 8.75
CA VAL A 97 -3.02 14.62 9.63
C VAL A 97 -1.95 14.58 10.72
N VAL A 98 -0.69 14.86 10.36
CA VAL A 98 0.42 14.92 11.33
C VAL A 98 0.26 16.12 12.26
N VAL A 99 -0.17 17.28 11.75
CA VAL A 99 -0.49 18.47 12.57
C VAL A 99 -1.58 18.16 13.60
N LEU A 100 -2.65 17.46 13.21
CA LEU A 100 -3.67 16.99 14.17
C LEU A 100 -3.05 16.10 15.25
N SER A 101 -2.09 15.24 14.88
CA SER A 101 -1.40 14.37 15.84
C SER A 101 -0.53 15.16 16.82
N VAL A 102 0.04 16.30 16.40
CA VAL A 102 0.81 17.19 17.28
C VAL A 102 -0.09 17.89 18.30
N PHE A 103 -1.19 18.50 17.84
CA PHE A 103 -2.02 19.34 18.70
C PHE A 103 -3.08 18.56 19.50
N TYR A 104 -3.52 17.43 18.96
CA TYR A 104 -4.64 16.64 19.53
C TYR A 104 -4.23 15.20 19.85
N GLY A 105 -2.90 14.90 19.98
CA GLY A 105 -2.42 13.54 20.23
C GLY A 105 -3.13 12.87 21.40
N ASP A 106 -3.29 13.58 22.53
CA ASP A 106 -3.90 13.07 23.75
C ASP A 106 -5.43 12.87 23.64
N VAL A 107 -6.08 13.46 22.66
CA VAL A 107 -7.53 13.37 22.43
C VAL A 107 -7.88 12.95 20.99
N ILE A 108 -6.90 12.50 20.24
CA ILE A 108 -7.05 12.20 18.80
C ILE A 108 -8.13 11.14 18.53
N ALA A 109 -8.38 10.26 19.51
CA ALA A 109 -9.44 9.27 19.42
C ALA A 109 -10.83 9.89 19.29
N ARG A 110 -11.05 11.14 19.76
CA ARG A 110 -12.30 11.88 19.58
C ARG A 110 -12.45 12.46 18.17
N TYR A 111 -11.32 12.74 17.51
CA TYR A 111 -11.25 13.33 16.17
C TYR A 111 -10.82 12.33 15.10
N ILE A 112 -10.91 11.03 15.41
CA ILE A 112 -10.46 9.95 14.54
C ILE A 112 -11.11 10.02 13.15
N TRP A 113 -12.38 10.38 13.07
CA TRP A 113 -13.11 10.54 11.82
C TRP A 113 -12.54 11.66 10.93
N LEU A 114 -12.10 12.79 11.55
CA LEU A 114 -11.48 13.89 10.81
C LEU A 114 -10.09 13.51 10.32
N ALA A 115 -9.27 12.89 11.17
CA ALA A 115 -7.96 12.39 10.79
C ALA A 115 -8.05 11.35 9.65
N SER A 116 -9.01 10.43 9.73
CA SER A 116 -9.26 9.40 8.70
C SER A 116 -9.73 10.01 7.38
N LEU A 117 -10.63 11.00 7.43
CA LEU A 117 -11.12 11.69 6.25
C LEU A 117 -9.97 12.41 5.53
N LEU A 118 -9.16 13.18 6.26
CA LEU A 118 -8.00 13.87 5.72
C LEU A 118 -6.97 12.88 5.14
N ASP A 119 -6.71 11.77 5.83
CA ASP A 119 -5.83 10.72 5.35
C ASP A 119 -6.33 10.10 4.04
N GLY A 120 -7.62 9.75 3.97
CA GLY A 120 -8.23 9.16 2.77
C GLY A 120 -8.23 10.11 1.57
N VAL A 121 -8.60 11.38 1.78
CA VAL A 121 -8.57 12.40 0.71
C VAL A 121 -7.12 12.63 0.25
N SER A 122 -6.17 12.76 1.18
CA SER A 122 -4.75 12.96 0.84
C SER A 122 -4.17 11.77 0.07
N LYS A 123 -4.50 10.53 0.46
CA LYS A 123 -4.12 9.29 -0.25
C LYS A 123 -4.69 9.28 -1.67
N ALA A 124 -5.97 9.64 -1.85
CA ALA A 124 -6.60 9.72 -3.17
C ALA A 124 -5.89 10.69 -4.10
N MET A 125 -5.63 11.92 -3.62
CA MET A 125 -4.89 12.95 -4.38
C MET A 125 -3.46 12.50 -4.70
N TYR A 126 -2.78 11.92 -3.71
CA TYR A 126 -1.41 11.46 -3.84
C TYR A 126 -1.26 10.39 -4.92
N TRP A 127 -2.03 9.31 -4.81
CA TRP A 127 -1.91 8.18 -5.73
C TRP A 127 -2.40 8.50 -7.13
N ALA A 128 -3.47 9.33 -7.27
CA ALA A 128 -3.93 9.79 -8.57
C ALA A 128 -2.86 10.59 -9.31
N SER A 129 -2.18 11.52 -8.61
CA SER A 129 -1.14 12.35 -9.21
C SER A 129 0.21 11.63 -9.36
N TYR A 130 0.65 10.88 -8.34
CA TYR A 130 1.94 10.18 -8.34
C TYR A 130 2.04 9.13 -9.45
N ASN A 131 0.99 8.32 -9.64
CA ASN A 131 0.98 7.27 -10.66
C ASN A 131 1.17 7.84 -12.07
N VAL A 132 0.54 8.97 -12.35
CA VAL A 132 0.66 9.66 -13.64
C VAL A 132 2.04 10.33 -13.78
N LEU A 133 2.48 11.09 -12.76
CA LEU A 133 3.81 11.73 -12.76
C LEU A 133 4.93 10.73 -12.95
N LYS A 134 4.86 9.58 -12.25
CA LYS A 134 5.85 8.51 -12.38
C LYS A 134 6.00 8.03 -13.83
N GLN A 135 4.89 7.90 -14.54
CA GLN A 135 4.90 7.40 -15.91
C GLN A 135 5.34 8.44 -16.93
N GLU A 136 5.04 9.71 -16.69
CA GLU A 136 5.46 10.80 -17.57
C GLU A 136 6.94 11.17 -17.41
N MET A 137 7.42 11.15 -16.18
CA MET A 137 8.77 11.59 -15.86
C MET A 137 9.81 10.50 -16.09
N VAL A 138 9.45 9.25 -15.81
CA VAL A 138 10.39 8.12 -15.87
C VAL A 138 10.33 7.47 -17.25
N SER A 139 11.41 7.64 -18.03
CA SER A 139 11.50 7.00 -19.36
C SER A 139 11.39 5.47 -19.25
N ARG A 140 10.90 4.82 -20.32
CA ARG A 140 10.75 3.35 -20.37
C ARG A 140 12.06 2.61 -20.06
N THR A 141 13.19 3.13 -20.51
CA THR A 141 14.52 2.57 -20.29
C THR A 141 15.01 2.74 -18.85
N SER A 142 14.60 3.80 -18.17
CA SER A 142 14.98 4.08 -16.78
C SER A 142 13.96 3.58 -15.75
N MET A 143 12.78 3.08 -16.17
CA MET A 143 11.71 2.64 -15.27
C MET A 143 12.17 1.51 -14.34
N SER A 144 12.92 0.53 -14.85
CA SER A 144 13.45 -0.57 -14.03
C SER A 144 14.43 -0.05 -12.97
N LYS A 145 15.33 0.87 -13.33
CA LYS A 145 16.28 1.50 -12.41
C LYS A 145 15.56 2.34 -11.36
N PHE A 146 14.55 3.11 -11.75
CA PHE A 146 13.71 3.89 -10.84
C PHE A 146 12.98 2.97 -9.84
N ALA A 147 12.38 1.88 -10.33
CA ALA A 147 11.69 0.92 -9.48
C ALA A 147 12.64 0.28 -8.44
N VAL A 148 13.86 -0.09 -8.84
CA VAL A 148 14.86 -0.65 -7.92
C VAL A 148 15.26 0.38 -6.86
N ILE A 149 15.57 1.62 -7.26
CA ILE A 149 15.94 2.69 -6.31
C ILE A 149 14.81 2.94 -5.32
N THR A 150 13.58 3.09 -5.82
CA THR A 150 12.40 3.32 -4.97
C THR A 150 12.17 2.16 -4.03
N PHE A 151 12.29 0.91 -4.51
CA PHE A 151 12.17 -0.28 -3.67
C PHE A 151 13.22 -0.30 -2.54
N VAL A 152 14.50 -0.08 -2.86
CA VAL A 152 15.58 -0.05 -1.85
C VAL A 152 15.32 1.02 -0.81
N LEU A 153 14.96 2.24 -1.22
CA LEU A 153 14.67 3.34 -0.31
C LEU A 153 13.46 3.04 0.59
N GLN A 154 12.36 2.50 0.03
CA GLN A 154 11.19 2.10 0.80
C GLN A 154 11.50 1.01 1.84
N LYS A 155 12.30 0.02 1.46
CA LYS A 155 12.70 -1.06 2.37
C LYS A 155 13.62 -0.57 3.47
N SER A 156 14.56 0.33 3.15
CA SER A 156 15.38 0.99 4.17
C SER A 156 14.53 1.75 5.20
N VAL A 157 13.52 2.49 4.73
CA VAL A 157 12.52 3.14 5.60
C VAL A 157 11.80 2.11 6.46
N GLY A 158 11.27 1.03 5.87
CA GLY A 158 10.53 -0.02 6.58
C GLY A 158 11.38 -0.81 7.59
N ILE A 159 12.72 -0.71 7.53
CA ILE A 159 13.63 -1.34 8.50
C ILE A 159 14.03 -0.35 9.60
N VAL A 160 14.43 0.86 9.24
CA VAL A 160 15.02 1.82 10.18
C VAL A 160 13.96 2.58 10.96
N PHE A 161 12.95 3.10 10.28
CA PHE A 161 11.99 4.02 10.91
C PHE A 161 11.04 3.37 11.93
N PRO A 162 10.56 2.11 11.81
CA PRO A 162 9.67 1.54 12.82
C PRO A 162 10.33 1.48 14.19
N ILE A 163 11.56 0.98 14.27
CA ILE A 163 12.27 0.89 15.56
C ILE A 163 12.63 2.28 16.10
N THR A 164 13.06 3.21 15.25
CA THR A 164 13.39 4.57 15.68
C THR A 164 12.16 5.34 16.17
N LEU A 165 11.03 5.28 15.45
CA LEU A 165 9.79 5.92 15.88
C LEU A 165 9.24 5.27 17.14
N GLY A 166 9.25 3.94 17.23
CA GLY A 166 8.82 3.20 18.42
C GLY A 166 9.64 3.58 19.65
N ALA A 167 10.98 3.64 19.54
CA ALA A 167 11.87 4.05 20.62
C ALA A 167 11.64 5.52 21.02
N LEU A 168 11.46 6.41 20.05
CA LEU A 168 11.18 7.83 20.32
C LEU A 168 9.85 8.03 21.05
N ILE A 169 8.79 7.28 20.68
CA ILE A 169 7.50 7.35 21.38
C ILE A 169 7.61 6.83 22.82
N GLU A 170 8.46 5.85 23.07
CA GLU A 170 8.65 5.28 24.41
C GLU A 170 9.39 6.23 25.37
N ILE A 171 10.38 6.98 24.86
CA ILE A 171 11.17 7.94 25.66
C ILE A 171 10.59 9.36 25.70
N SER A 172 9.57 9.63 24.88
CA SER A 172 8.92 10.93 24.78
C SER A 172 7.39 10.75 24.69
N THR A 173 6.68 11.70 24.12
CA THR A 173 5.24 11.59 23.90
C THR A 173 4.94 11.40 22.40
N PHE A 174 3.78 10.78 22.08
CA PHE A 174 3.31 10.64 20.71
C PHE A 174 3.28 11.99 19.96
N SER A 175 2.79 13.05 20.63
CA SER A 175 2.74 14.41 20.05
C SER A 175 4.13 14.97 19.77
N GLN A 176 5.12 14.73 20.62
CA GLN A 176 6.51 15.16 20.37
C GLN A 176 7.12 14.44 19.17
N VAL A 177 6.89 13.14 19.05
CA VAL A 177 7.34 12.38 17.87
C VAL A 177 6.64 12.85 16.60
N ALA A 178 5.37 13.21 16.67
CA ALA A 178 4.64 13.81 15.54
C ALA A 178 5.31 15.11 15.04
N ILE A 179 5.96 15.90 15.92
CA ILE A 179 6.73 17.09 15.51
C ILE A 179 7.92 16.68 14.62
N TYR A 180 8.66 15.62 14.94
CA TYR A 180 9.74 15.14 14.07
C TYR A 180 9.22 14.67 12.71
N VAL A 181 8.06 14.00 12.69
CA VAL A 181 7.41 13.60 11.44
C VAL A 181 6.93 14.83 10.65
N LEU A 182 6.50 15.91 11.33
CA LEU A 182 6.15 17.18 10.70
C LEU A 182 7.36 17.82 9.98
N PHE A 183 8.57 17.73 10.55
CA PHE A 183 9.79 18.14 9.85
C PHE A 183 10.03 17.32 8.58
N ILE A 184 9.77 16.02 8.63
CA ILE A 184 9.85 15.15 7.43
C ILE A 184 8.84 15.59 6.37
N CYS A 185 7.61 15.95 6.76
CA CYS A 185 6.59 16.52 5.86
C CYS A 185 7.10 17.82 5.21
N ALA A 186 7.71 18.73 5.99
CA ALA A 186 8.24 19.97 5.46
C ALA A 186 9.38 19.72 4.43
N ILE A 187 10.29 18.78 4.73
CA ILE A 187 11.34 18.37 3.79
C ILE A 187 10.72 17.75 2.52
N GLN A 188 9.71 16.90 2.66
CA GLN A 188 9.00 16.29 1.52
C GLN A 188 8.38 17.37 0.61
N ILE A 189 7.70 18.35 1.19
CA ILE A 189 7.10 19.46 0.46
C ILE A 189 8.21 20.25 -0.25
N ALA A 190 9.32 20.59 0.43
CA ALA A 190 10.45 21.29 -0.17
C ALA A 190 11.06 20.52 -1.35
N VAL A 191 11.32 19.22 -1.19
CA VAL A 191 11.83 18.34 -2.25
C VAL A 191 10.86 18.24 -3.43
N SER A 192 9.55 18.34 -3.19
CA SER A 192 8.55 18.31 -4.26
C SER A 192 8.70 19.44 -5.29
N PHE A 193 9.35 20.56 -4.93
CA PHE A 193 9.62 21.67 -5.86
C PHE A 193 10.73 21.35 -6.86
N VAL A 194 11.58 20.35 -6.59
CA VAL A 194 12.56 19.82 -7.55
C VAL A 194 11.88 18.98 -8.64
N VAL A 195 10.73 18.42 -8.33
CA VAL A 195 9.92 17.63 -9.29
C VAL A 195 9.29 18.59 -10.29
N LYS A 196 9.62 18.43 -11.57
CA LYS A 196 9.11 19.25 -12.67
C LYS A 196 8.37 18.37 -13.65
N ALA A 197 7.06 18.51 -13.74
CA ALA A 197 6.24 17.84 -14.76
C ALA A 197 6.19 18.68 -16.03
N LYS A 198 6.13 18.03 -17.18
CA LYS A 198 5.79 18.68 -18.45
C LYS A 198 4.32 19.15 -18.38
N LYS A 199 3.98 20.22 -19.12
CA LYS A 199 2.57 20.61 -19.28
C LYS A 199 1.80 19.42 -19.84
N PRO A 200 0.61 19.09 -19.29
CA PRO A 200 -0.20 18.01 -19.84
C PRO A 200 -0.57 18.33 -21.28
N GLU A 201 -0.30 17.42 -22.19
CA GLU A 201 -1.09 17.34 -23.41
C GLU A 201 -2.49 16.94 -22.94
N SER A 202 -3.52 17.72 -23.31
CA SER A 202 -4.89 17.51 -22.84
C SER A 202 -5.32 16.07 -23.17
N SER A 203 -5.25 15.18 -22.21
CA SER A 203 -5.81 13.83 -22.32
C SER A 203 -7.25 13.89 -21.82
N ASN A 204 -8.20 13.50 -22.66
CA ASN A 204 -9.57 13.32 -22.23
C ASN A 204 -9.64 12.06 -21.39
N PHE A 205 -9.86 12.22 -20.08
CA PHE A 205 -10.17 11.10 -19.20
C PHE A 205 -11.62 10.66 -19.49
N ASP A 206 -11.77 9.53 -20.17
CA ASP A 206 -13.06 8.97 -20.56
C ASP A 206 -13.09 7.45 -20.34
N LEU A 207 -13.70 7.05 -19.23
CA LEU A 207 -13.84 5.64 -18.86
C LEU A 207 -14.77 4.88 -19.84
N VAL A 208 -15.76 5.55 -20.44
CA VAL A 208 -16.71 4.89 -21.34
C VAL A 208 -16.01 4.52 -22.63
N ASP A 209 -15.26 5.47 -23.20
CA ASP A 209 -14.47 5.24 -24.41
C ASP A 209 -13.35 4.23 -24.17
N TYR A 210 -12.68 4.29 -23.00
CA TYR A 210 -11.70 3.29 -22.57
C TYR A 210 -12.29 1.88 -22.59
N PHE A 211 -13.43 1.64 -21.94
CA PHE A 211 -14.06 0.33 -21.92
C PHE A 211 -14.56 -0.12 -23.30
N LYS A 212 -15.02 0.80 -24.14
CA LYS A 212 -15.43 0.51 -25.51
C LYS A 212 -14.25 0.00 -26.34
N ARG A 213 -13.12 0.70 -26.31
CA ARG A 213 -11.87 0.29 -26.98
C ARG A 213 -11.34 -1.04 -26.43
N LEU A 214 -11.37 -1.23 -25.12
CA LEU A 214 -10.95 -2.46 -24.48
C LEU A 214 -11.79 -3.66 -24.92
N LYS A 215 -13.11 -3.52 -25.03
CA LYS A 215 -14.01 -4.61 -25.48
C LYS A 215 -13.84 -4.96 -26.96
N GLN A 216 -13.43 -4.02 -27.80
CA GLN A 216 -13.15 -4.28 -29.21
C GLN A 216 -11.92 -5.20 -29.41
N ASN A 217 -10.99 -5.22 -28.45
CA ASN A 217 -9.84 -6.11 -28.46
C ASN A 217 -10.03 -7.23 -27.43
N VAL A 218 -10.67 -8.31 -27.84
CA VAL A 218 -11.05 -9.43 -26.95
C VAL A 218 -9.88 -10.04 -26.18
N PRO A 219 -8.72 -10.38 -26.78
CA PRO A 219 -7.58 -10.90 -26.04
C PRO A 219 -7.07 -9.94 -24.96
N MET A 220 -7.04 -8.66 -25.26
CA MET A 220 -6.63 -7.60 -24.35
C MET A 220 -7.61 -7.42 -23.21
N TYR A 221 -8.93 -7.47 -23.49
CA TYR A 221 -9.98 -7.41 -22.48
C TYR A 221 -9.79 -8.49 -21.40
N PHE A 222 -9.53 -9.74 -21.79
CA PHE A 222 -9.32 -10.83 -20.83
C PHE A 222 -8.07 -10.64 -19.97
N LYS A 223 -6.95 -10.14 -20.53
CA LYS A 223 -5.72 -9.83 -19.78
C LYS A 223 -5.98 -8.75 -18.73
N VAL A 224 -6.56 -7.63 -19.15
CA VAL A 224 -6.86 -6.49 -18.27
C VAL A 224 -7.89 -6.85 -17.21
N LYS A 225 -8.94 -7.62 -17.55
CA LYS A 225 -9.91 -8.15 -16.59
C LYS A 225 -9.25 -9.01 -15.49
N SER A 226 -8.22 -9.76 -15.84
CA SER A 226 -7.44 -10.55 -14.88
C SER A 226 -6.67 -9.64 -13.91
N VAL A 227 -6.09 -8.54 -14.38
CA VAL A 227 -5.42 -7.53 -13.53
C VAL A 227 -6.41 -6.92 -12.54
N TYR A 228 -7.64 -6.60 -12.96
CA TYR A 228 -8.66 -6.05 -12.06
C TYR A 228 -9.09 -7.05 -10.98
N LYS A 229 -9.28 -8.32 -11.36
CA LYS A 229 -9.59 -9.40 -10.39
C LYS A 229 -8.46 -9.57 -9.36
N ILE A 230 -7.21 -9.61 -9.81
CA ILE A 230 -6.06 -9.72 -8.93
C ILE A 230 -5.96 -8.48 -8.03
N SER A 231 -6.27 -7.29 -8.54
CA SER A 231 -6.26 -6.04 -7.76
C SER A 231 -7.36 -6.03 -6.68
N LEU A 232 -8.56 -6.53 -7.00
CA LEU A 232 -9.64 -6.71 -6.03
C LEU A 232 -9.19 -7.64 -4.89
N ILE A 233 -8.64 -8.79 -5.24
CA ILE A 233 -8.14 -9.75 -4.24
C ILE A 233 -6.99 -9.15 -3.43
N TYR A 234 -6.08 -8.38 -4.05
CA TYR A 234 -5.00 -7.66 -3.35
C TYR A 234 -5.54 -6.69 -2.30
N GLY A 235 -6.65 -6.01 -2.58
CA GLY A 235 -7.26 -5.09 -1.62
C GLY A 235 -7.62 -5.76 -0.29
N THR A 236 -8.00 -7.04 -0.29
CA THR A 236 -8.36 -7.77 0.95
C THR A 236 -7.18 -7.99 1.88
N THR A 237 -5.93 -7.85 1.42
CA THR A 237 -4.73 -8.13 2.22
C THR A 237 -4.42 -7.06 3.26
N SER A 238 -4.91 -5.83 3.07
CA SER A 238 -4.54 -4.70 3.94
C SER A 238 -5.09 -4.80 5.36
N VAL A 239 -6.27 -5.40 5.54
CA VAL A 239 -6.87 -5.60 6.87
C VAL A 239 -5.99 -6.45 7.77
N LEU A 240 -5.28 -7.42 7.20
CA LEU A 240 -4.38 -8.28 7.97
C LEU A 240 -3.18 -7.52 8.53
N SER A 241 -2.66 -6.53 7.80
CA SER A 241 -1.58 -5.66 8.30
C SER A 241 -2.02 -4.88 9.54
N THR A 242 -3.23 -4.32 9.53
CA THR A 242 -3.81 -3.60 10.68
C THR A 242 -4.02 -4.55 11.86
N LEU A 243 -4.57 -5.74 11.61
CA LEU A 243 -4.77 -6.76 12.65
C LEU A 243 -3.44 -7.21 13.27
N MET A 244 -2.37 -7.34 12.47
CA MET A 244 -1.04 -7.66 13.00
C MET A 244 -0.55 -6.59 13.98
N SER A 245 -0.68 -5.31 13.62
CA SER A 245 -0.33 -4.21 14.52
C SER A 245 -1.17 -4.25 15.81
N VAL A 246 -2.47 -4.53 15.68
CA VAL A 246 -3.37 -4.69 16.83
C VAL A 246 -2.92 -5.87 17.72
N CYS A 247 -2.68 -7.05 17.13
CA CYS A 247 -2.24 -8.23 17.89
C CYS A 247 -0.90 -8.00 18.61
N ILE A 248 0.07 -7.33 17.96
CA ILE A 248 1.35 -7.01 18.59
C ILE A 248 1.14 -6.06 19.76
N MET A 249 0.34 -5.01 19.60
CA MET A 249 0.07 -4.07 20.70
C MET A 249 -0.67 -4.73 21.86
N LEU A 250 -1.61 -5.63 21.60
CA LEU A 250 -2.32 -6.38 22.64
C LEU A 250 -1.40 -7.31 23.44
N GLN A 251 -0.34 -7.86 22.80
CA GLN A 251 0.60 -8.77 23.47
C GLN A 251 1.76 -8.04 24.16
N CYS A 252 2.20 -6.90 23.63
CA CYS A 252 3.39 -6.21 24.11
C CYS A 252 3.07 -4.92 24.90
N GLY A 253 2.00 -4.22 24.56
CA GLY A 253 1.64 -2.91 25.12
C GLY A 253 2.67 -1.79 24.88
N SER A 254 3.70 -2.01 24.03
CA SER A 254 4.86 -1.14 23.85
C SER A 254 5.07 -0.78 22.38
N ASN A 255 5.23 0.53 22.11
CA ASN A 255 5.55 1.05 20.78
C ASN A 255 6.95 0.63 20.32
N LEU A 256 7.92 0.48 21.25
CA LEU A 256 9.26 -0.01 20.94
C LEU A 256 9.20 -1.45 20.43
N SER A 257 8.44 -2.32 21.10
CA SER A 257 8.26 -3.72 20.68
C SER A 257 7.58 -3.80 19.31
N LEU A 258 6.52 -3.00 19.07
CA LEU A 258 5.88 -2.90 17.76
C LEU A 258 6.88 -2.47 16.68
N GLY A 259 7.66 -1.42 16.95
CA GLY A 259 8.69 -0.92 16.05
C GLY A 259 9.78 -1.95 15.76
N ALA A 260 10.29 -2.65 16.79
CA ALA A 260 11.32 -3.66 16.66
C ALA A 260 10.84 -4.87 15.82
N ILE A 261 9.65 -5.39 16.11
CA ILE A 261 9.04 -6.49 15.33
C ILE A 261 8.81 -6.06 13.89
N THR A 262 8.27 -4.86 13.65
CA THR A 262 8.04 -4.34 12.30
C THR A 262 9.35 -4.18 11.53
N SER A 263 10.43 -3.73 12.18
CA SER A 263 11.76 -3.61 11.57
C SER A 263 12.36 -4.98 11.26
N ALA A 264 12.25 -5.95 12.14
CA ALA A 264 12.71 -7.32 11.90
C ALA A 264 11.97 -7.99 10.75
N VAL A 265 10.64 -7.78 10.67
CA VAL A 265 9.82 -8.18 9.53
C VAL A 265 10.27 -7.48 8.24
N GLY A 266 10.61 -6.20 8.29
CA GLY A 266 11.19 -5.46 7.17
C GLY A 266 12.44 -6.12 6.61
N ILE A 267 13.34 -6.61 7.46
CA ILE A 267 14.55 -7.36 7.07
C ILE A 267 14.13 -8.67 6.37
N SER A 268 13.20 -9.43 6.95
CA SER A 268 12.73 -10.69 6.34
C SER A 268 12.14 -10.49 4.95
N VAL A 269 11.42 -9.38 4.74
CA VAL A 269 10.86 -8.98 3.44
C VAL A 269 11.96 -8.79 2.39
N VAL A 270 13.07 -8.10 2.76
CA VAL A 270 14.21 -7.90 1.87
C VAL A 270 14.90 -9.21 1.54
N LEU A 271 15.18 -10.04 2.55
CA LEU A 271 15.80 -11.35 2.36
C LEU A 271 14.94 -12.26 1.48
N THR A 272 13.62 -12.27 1.70
CA THR A 272 12.67 -13.03 0.87
C THR A 272 12.69 -12.56 -0.58
N ALA A 273 12.66 -11.24 -0.82
CA ALA A 273 12.70 -10.70 -2.18
C ALA A 273 14.00 -11.05 -2.91
N LEU A 274 15.14 -11.00 -2.21
CA LEU A 274 16.45 -11.39 -2.76
C LEU A 274 16.51 -12.90 -3.06
N ALA A 275 16.06 -13.74 -2.13
CA ALA A 275 15.98 -15.18 -2.31
C ALA A 275 15.08 -15.55 -3.50
N PHE A 276 13.90 -14.93 -3.57
CA PHE A 276 12.97 -15.14 -4.66
C PHE A 276 13.58 -14.78 -6.03
N SER A 277 14.29 -13.67 -6.12
CA SER A 277 14.94 -13.24 -7.37
C SER A 277 15.99 -14.24 -7.88
N LYS A 278 16.67 -14.96 -6.96
CA LYS A 278 17.70 -15.95 -7.30
C LYS A 278 17.14 -17.34 -7.56
N LEU A 279 16.11 -17.74 -6.80
CA LEU A 279 15.57 -19.12 -6.82
C LEU A 279 14.55 -19.36 -7.94
N THR A 280 14.00 -18.32 -8.55
CA THR A 280 12.89 -18.46 -9.50
C THR A 280 13.36 -18.62 -10.94
N LYS A 281 13.67 -19.85 -11.34
CA LYS A 281 13.54 -20.24 -12.75
C LYS A 281 12.04 -20.28 -13.11
N GLU A 282 11.69 -19.86 -14.34
CA GLU A 282 10.32 -20.03 -14.87
C GLU A 282 9.93 -21.52 -14.71
N GLY A 283 8.73 -21.82 -14.26
CA GLY A 283 8.27 -23.19 -14.02
C GLY A 283 8.21 -23.65 -12.54
N HIS A 284 9.08 -23.12 -11.67
CA HIS A 284 9.03 -23.47 -10.24
C HIS A 284 8.19 -22.49 -9.40
N ARG A 285 7.84 -21.32 -9.96
CA ARG A 285 7.14 -20.24 -9.26
C ARG A 285 5.79 -20.67 -8.67
N LYS A 286 5.02 -21.46 -9.39
CA LYS A 286 3.71 -21.96 -8.94
C LYS A 286 3.79 -22.73 -7.62
N TRP A 287 4.81 -23.58 -7.47
CA TRP A 287 5.01 -24.37 -6.25
C TRP A 287 5.42 -23.50 -5.07
N LEU A 288 6.24 -22.47 -5.32
CA LEU A 288 6.59 -21.51 -4.28
C LEU A 288 5.38 -20.74 -3.76
N TYR A 289 4.44 -20.34 -4.64
CA TYR A 289 3.20 -19.66 -4.20
C TYR A 289 2.29 -20.61 -3.41
N ILE A 290 2.17 -21.87 -3.82
CA ILE A 290 1.40 -22.87 -3.07
C ILE A 290 2.03 -23.08 -1.69
N LEU A 291 3.33 -23.31 -1.60
CA LEU A 291 4.03 -23.48 -0.33
C LEU A 291 3.88 -22.23 0.55
N ALA A 292 4.10 -21.05 0.00
CA ALA A 292 3.96 -19.80 0.72
C ALA A 292 2.53 -19.52 1.21
N SER A 293 1.50 -20.07 0.58
CA SER A 293 0.12 -19.91 1.03
C SER A 293 -0.18 -20.64 2.34
N PHE A 294 0.54 -21.71 2.64
CA PHE A 294 0.38 -22.46 3.91
C PHE A 294 1.05 -21.77 5.10
N MET A 295 2.08 -20.96 4.87
CA MET A 295 2.82 -20.30 5.96
C MET A 295 1.93 -19.42 6.85
N PRO A 296 1.13 -18.46 6.33
CA PRO A 296 0.26 -17.65 7.17
C PRO A 296 -0.85 -18.46 7.85
N ILE A 297 -1.35 -19.53 7.21
CA ILE A 297 -2.36 -20.42 7.81
C ILE A 297 -1.75 -21.13 9.03
N PHE A 298 -0.54 -21.67 8.90
CA PHE A 298 0.16 -22.28 10.03
C PHE A 298 0.43 -21.25 11.15
N GLY A 299 0.86 -20.03 10.79
CA GLY A 299 1.10 -18.96 11.76
C GLY A 299 -0.15 -18.57 12.55
N VAL A 300 -1.31 -18.43 11.88
CA VAL A 300 -2.57 -18.07 12.56
C VAL A 300 -3.06 -19.19 13.46
N ILE A 301 -2.96 -20.45 13.05
CA ILE A 301 -3.34 -21.60 13.88
C ILE A 301 -2.51 -21.60 15.17
N LEU A 302 -1.18 -21.44 15.06
CA LEU A 302 -0.31 -21.39 16.24
C LEU A 302 -0.72 -20.22 17.16
N PHE A 303 -1.01 -19.05 16.62
CA PHE A 303 -1.39 -17.88 17.41
C PHE A 303 -2.74 -18.07 18.10
N VAL A 304 -3.74 -18.60 17.41
CA VAL A 304 -5.08 -18.86 18.00
C VAL A 304 -5.03 -19.95 19.07
N CYS A 305 -4.26 -21.02 18.84
CA CYS A 305 -4.13 -22.10 19.83
C CYS A 305 -3.34 -21.67 21.09
N GLN A 306 -2.34 -20.81 20.93
CA GLN A 306 -1.49 -20.35 22.04
C GLN A 306 -1.13 -18.86 21.83
N PRO A 307 -2.01 -17.93 22.22
CA PRO A 307 -1.74 -16.48 22.11
C PRO A 307 -0.54 -16.09 22.94
N SER A 308 0.56 -15.70 22.29
CA SER A 308 1.78 -15.25 22.93
C SER A 308 2.58 -14.32 22.00
N LEU A 309 3.54 -13.59 22.57
CA LEU A 309 4.44 -12.76 21.79
C LEU A 309 5.17 -13.56 20.69
N ILE A 310 5.63 -14.76 21.01
CA ILE A 310 6.37 -15.62 20.07
C ILE A 310 5.46 -16.02 18.89
N THR A 311 4.25 -16.47 19.18
CA THR A 311 3.32 -16.92 18.13
C THR A 311 2.82 -15.77 17.27
N VAL A 312 2.62 -14.55 17.81
CA VAL A 312 2.29 -13.37 16.98
C VAL A 312 3.47 -12.95 16.10
N ILE A 313 4.71 -13.08 16.58
CA ILE A 313 5.91 -12.83 15.77
C ILE A 313 5.97 -13.84 14.61
N ILE A 314 5.84 -15.14 14.89
CA ILE A 314 5.83 -16.21 13.86
C ILE A 314 4.75 -15.93 12.83
N TYR A 315 3.56 -15.56 13.26
CA TYR A 315 2.44 -15.23 12.36
C TYR A 315 2.76 -13.99 11.50
N ASN A 316 3.32 -12.93 12.08
CA ASN A 316 3.69 -11.73 11.34
C ASN A 316 4.81 -11.99 10.30
N PHE A 317 5.82 -12.76 10.65
CA PHE A 317 6.85 -13.18 9.69
C PHE A 317 6.26 -14.02 8.55
N SER A 318 5.42 -15.00 8.87
CA SER A 318 4.76 -15.87 7.89
C SER A 318 3.93 -15.08 6.89
N THR A 319 3.09 -14.14 7.36
CA THR A 319 2.28 -13.27 6.51
C THR A 319 3.13 -12.33 5.67
N SER A 320 4.22 -11.81 6.21
CA SER A 320 5.09 -10.85 5.53
C SER A 320 5.94 -11.50 4.44
N ILE A 321 6.45 -12.72 4.65
CA ILE A 321 7.14 -13.52 3.63
C ILE A 321 6.18 -13.81 2.48
N SER A 322 5.01 -14.34 2.78
CA SER A 322 3.95 -14.66 1.80
C SER A 322 3.50 -13.42 1.03
N GLY A 323 3.27 -12.31 1.72
CA GLY A 323 2.89 -11.03 1.11
C GLY A 323 3.95 -10.42 0.22
N THR A 324 5.23 -10.65 0.52
CA THR A 324 6.32 -10.18 -0.33
C THR A 324 6.33 -10.90 -1.66
N LEU A 325 6.17 -12.21 -1.66
CA LEU A 325 6.07 -13.01 -2.89
C LEU A 325 4.89 -12.56 -3.75
N PHE A 326 3.73 -12.33 -3.12
CA PHE A 326 2.54 -11.85 -3.81
C PHE A 326 2.75 -10.46 -4.41
N ARG A 327 3.27 -9.50 -3.62
CA ARG A 327 3.44 -8.09 -4.04
C ARG A 327 4.42 -7.96 -5.20
N VAL A 328 5.56 -8.64 -5.13
CA VAL A 328 6.54 -8.62 -6.22
C VAL A 328 5.92 -9.13 -7.52
N GLN A 329 5.13 -10.19 -7.46
CA GLN A 329 4.53 -10.77 -8.64
C GLN A 329 3.39 -9.90 -9.22
N ILE A 330 2.55 -9.32 -8.38
CA ILE A 330 1.46 -8.45 -8.87
C ILE A 330 2.01 -7.23 -9.61
N ASP A 331 3.11 -6.65 -9.14
CA ASP A 331 3.76 -5.53 -9.81
C ASP A 331 4.35 -5.93 -11.17
N ILE A 332 4.94 -7.14 -11.26
CA ILE A 332 5.43 -7.70 -12.53
C ILE A 332 4.27 -7.91 -13.51
N ILE A 333 3.17 -8.52 -13.07
CA ILE A 333 2.01 -8.80 -13.92
C ILE A 333 1.40 -7.49 -14.42
N ARG A 334 1.15 -6.52 -13.54
CA ARG A 334 0.58 -5.22 -13.91
C ARG A 334 1.40 -4.51 -14.97
N ASN A 335 2.71 -4.41 -14.75
CA ASN A 335 3.60 -3.71 -15.68
C ASN A 335 3.71 -4.43 -17.03
N ARG A 336 3.74 -5.75 -17.02
CA ARG A 336 3.83 -6.57 -18.24
C ARG A 336 2.53 -6.48 -19.04
N ASP A 337 1.40 -6.71 -18.40
CA ASP A 337 0.11 -6.79 -19.08
C ASP A 337 -0.31 -5.43 -19.65
N LEU A 338 0.04 -4.32 -18.97
CA LEU A 338 -0.07 -2.97 -19.51
C LEU A 338 0.78 -2.77 -20.77
N LYS A 339 2.02 -3.25 -20.73
CA LYS A 339 2.95 -3.16 -21.87
C LYS A 339 2.46 -3.95 -23.07
N GLU A 340 2.03 -5.20 -22.85
CA GLU A 340 1.49 -6.08 -23.89
C GLU A 340 0.19 -5.57 -24.47
N ALA A 341 -0.61 -4.88 -23.66
CA ALA A 341 -1.90 -4.32 -24.04
C ALA A 341 -1.79 -3.01 -24.83
N GLY A 342 -0.62 -2.38 -24.91
CA GLY A 342 -0.43 -1.10 -25.62
C GLY A 342 -1.18 0.09 -24.97
N LEU A 343 -1.68 -0.06 -23.72
CA LEU A 343 -2.54 0.89 -23.01
C LEU A 343 -1.80 2.10 -22.41
N TYR A 344 -0.68 2.50 -22.97
CA TYR A 344 0.08 3.64 -22.45
C TYR A 344 -0.66 4.98 -22.55
N GLN A 345 -1.59 5.11 -23.48
CA GLN A 345 -2.40 6.32 -23.65
C GLN A 345 -3.54 6.40 -22.63
N ASP A 346 -4.00 5.24 -22.12
CA ASP A 346 -5.15 5.10 -21.22
C ASP A 346 -4.73 4.75 -19.78
N ILE A 347 -3.54 5.14 -19.43
CA ILE A 347 -2.93 4.80 -18.12
C ILE A 347 -3.73 5.38 -16.95
N GLY A 348 -4.26 6.61 -17.11
CA GLY A 348 -5.07 7.26 -16.09
C GLY A 348 -6.33 6.47 -15.78
N GLU A 349 -7.07 6.07 -16.82
CA GLU A 349 -8.30 5.28 -16.74
C GLU A 349 -8.03 3.89 -16.17
N HIS A 350 -6.98 3.23 -16.67
CA HIS A 350 -6.60 1.91 -16.16
C HIS A 350 -6.24 1.95 -14.67
N GLN A 351 -5.41 2.90 -14.24
CA GLN A 351 -5.03 3.04 -12.84
C GLN A 351 -6.24 3.40 -11.96
N ALA A 352 -7.17 4.22 -12.47
CA ALA A 352 -8.38 4.55 -11.72
C ALA A 352 -9.22 3.29 -11.42
N ILE A 353 -9.34 2.37 -12.36
CA ILE A 353 -10.10 1.12 -12.16
C ILE A 353 -9.34 0.15 -11.25
N VAL A 354 -8.02 0.06 -11.39
CA VAL A 354 -7.17 -0.75 -10.50
C VAL A 354 -7.29 -0.29 -9.04
N GLU A 355 -7.16 1.00 -8.80
CA GLU A 355 -7.26 1.56 -7.45
C GLU A 355 -8.69 1.48 -6.90
N PHE A 356 -9.70 1.66 -7.76
CA PHE A 356 -11.08 1.39 -7.36
C PHE A 356 -11.26 -0.04 -6.86
N ALA A 357 -10.79 -1.04 -7.62
CA ALA A 357 -10.91 -2.43 -7.22
C ALA A 357 -10.20 -2.72 -5.88
N ILE A 358 -9.02 -2.14 -5.67
CA ILE A 358 -8.26 -2.27 -4.41
C ILE A 358 -9.02 -1.62 -3.26
N CYS A 359 -9.47 -0.37 -3.42
CA CYS A 359 -10.16 0.38 -2.37
C CYS A 359 -11.51 -0.23 -2.04
N PHE A 360 -12.26 -0.71 -3.05
CA PHE A 360 -13.54 -1.37 -2.85
C PHE A 360 -13.40 -2.63 -1.96
N ALA A 361 -12.39 -3.46 -2.25
CA ALA A 361 -12.11 -4.64 -1.43
C ALA A 361 -11.68 -4.27 0.01
N ARG A 362 -10.90 -3.21 0.16
CA ARG A 362 -10.52 -2.68 1.49
C ARG A 362 -11.74 -2.22 2.28
N VAL A 363 -12.62 -1.44 1.65
CA VAL A 363 -13.87 -0.99 2.30
C VAL A 363 -14.68 -2.18 2.79
N ILE A 364 -14.85 -3.23 1.99
CA ILE A 364 -15.58 -4.45 2.40
C ILE A 364 -14.88 -5.11 3.61
N THR A 365 -13.57 -5.34 3.53
CA THR A 365 -12.85 -6.06 4.60
C THR A 365 -12.77 -5.28 5.89
N TYR A 366 -12.60 -3.95 5.83
CA TYR A 366 -12.63 -3.11 7.04
C TYR A 366 -14.05 -2.93 7.59
N SER A 367 -15.09 -2.92 6.74
CA SER A 367 -16.49 -2.98 7.21
C SER A 367 -16.77 -4.25 8.00
N LEU A 368 -16.29 -5.40 7.51
CA LEU A 368 -16.38 -6.67 8.23
C LEU A 368 -15.62 -6.62 9.56
N LEU A 369 -14.40 -6.08 9.59
CA LEU A 369 -13.63 -5.90 10.81
C LEU A 369 -14.39 -5.06 11.85
N VAL A 370 -14.94 -3.93 11.43
CA VAL A 370 -15.74 -3.04 12.29
C VAL A 370 -17.00 -3.75 12.82
N LEU A 371 -17.74 -4.42 11.95
CA LEU A 371 -18.97 -5.14 12.34
C LEU A 371 -18.67 -6.27 13.35
N LEU A 372 -17.62 -7.06 13.10
CA LEU A 372 -17.25 -8.17 13.97
C LEU A 372 -16.69 -7.71 15.33
N SER A 373 -16.09 -6.51 15.39
CA SER A 373 -15.61 -5.96 16.65
C SER A 373 -16.73 -5.61 17.66
N PHE A 374 -17.99 -5.44 17.20
CA PHE A 374 -19.14 -5.26 18.10
C PHE A 374 -19.53 -6.51 18.86
N SER A 375 -19.15 -7.69 18.39
CA SER A 375 -19.55 -8.96 19.02
C SER A 375 -18.95 -9.19 20.40
N LYS A 376 -17.82 -8.53 20.72
CA LYS A 376 -17.04 -8.68 21.96
C LYS A 376 -16.79 -10.14 22.37
N SER A 377 -16.62 -11.03 21.40
CA SER A 377 -16.39 -12.46 21.61
C SER A 377 -15.00 -12.87 21.11
N GLN A 378 -14.21 -13.51 21.97
CA GLN A 378 -12.89 -14.02 21.62
C GLN A 378 -12.98 -15.03 20.47
N ILE A 379 -13.98 -15.91 20.49
CA ILE A 379 -14.19 -16.89 19.42
C ILE A 379 -14.39 -16.19 18.07
N ILE A 380 -15.20 -15.11 18.03
CA ILE A 380 -15.46 -14.37 16.80
C ILE A 380 -14.19 -13.66 16.34
N PHE A 381 -13.38 -13.11 17.26
CA PHE A 381 -12.08 -12.52 16.93
C PHE A 381 -11.13 -13.55 16.32
N ASP A 382 -11.02 -14.73 16.90
CA ASP A 382 -10.16 -15.81 16.42
C ASP A 382 -10.63 -16.34 15.05
N VAL A 383 -11.93 -16.55 14.89
CA VAL A 383 -12.53 -16.90 13.58
C VAL A 383 -12.25 -15.84 12.54
N MET A 384 -12.38 -14.55 12.88
CA MET A 384 -12.09 -13.44 11.99
C MET A 384 -10.62 -13.45 11.53
N LEU A 385 -9.66 -13.64 12.45
CA LEU A 385 -8.24 -13.76 12.11
C LEU A 385 -7.99 -14.91 11.14
N VAL A 386 -8.58 -16.09 11.40
CA VAL A 386 -8.46 -17.27 10.53
C VAL A 386 -9.05 -16.99 9.16
N VAL A 387 -10.27 -16.42 9.09
CA VAL A 387 -10.95 -16.11 7.81
C VAL A 387 -10.14 -15.12 6.97
N PHE A 388 -9.68 -14.01 7.57
CA PHE A 388 -8.86 -13.04 6.84
C PHE A 388 -7.50 -13.62 6.40
N THR A 389 -6.93 -14.53 7.20
CA THR A 389 -5.70 -15.23 6.82
C THR A 389 -5.92 -16.21 5.68
N ILE A 390 -7.04 -16.92 5.65
CA ILE A 390 -7.41 -17.79 4.53
C ILE A 390 -7.62 -16.97 3.26
N LEU A 391 -8.35 -15.84 3.34
CA LEU A 391 -8.54 -14.93 2.21
C LEU A 391 -7.18 -14.39 1.71
N TYR A 392 -6.27 -14.11 2.63
CA TYR A 392 -4.91 -13.70 2.30
C TYR A 392 -4.12 -14.81 1.59
N ALA A 393 -4.16 -16.03 2.09
CA ALA A 393 -3.50 -17.19 1.50
C ALA A 393 -4.05 -17.53 0.11
N MET A 394 -5.37 -17.37 -0.11
CA MET A 394 -6.00 -17.54 -1.41
C MET A 394 -5.41 -16.63 -2.50
N ASN A 395 -4.88 -15.46 -2.16
CA ASN A 395 -4.20 -14.59 -3.12
C ASN A 395 -3.03 -15.30 -3.79
N LEU A 396 -2.23 -16.03 -3.03
CA LEU A 396 -1.09 -16.79 -3.55
C LEU A 396 -1.53 -17.98 -4.40
N ILE A 397 -2.63 -18.65 -4.02
CA ILE A 397 -3.22 -19.74 -4.81
C ILE A 397 -3.72 -19.22 -6.16
N VAL A 398 -4.39 -18.07 -6.17
CA VAL A 398 -4.84 -17.41 -7.41
C VAL A 398 -3.66 -17.07 -8.31
N MET A 399 -2.54 -16.61 -7.73
CA MET A 399 -1.30 -16.37 -8.48
C MET A 399 -0.69 -17.65 -9.04
N ALA A 400 -0.68 -18.74 -8.27
CA ALA A 400 -0.21 -20.04 -8.75
C ALA A 400 -1.04 -20.55 -9.96
N VAL A 401 -2.37 -20.40 -9.88
CA VAL A 401 -3.29 -20.75 -10.99
C VAL A 401 -3.06 -19.84 -12.21
N TYR A 402 -2.85 -18.54 -11.99
CA TYR A 402 -2.57 -17.61 -13.08
C TYR A 402 -1.27 -17.98 -13.82
N GLU A 403 -0.19 -18.27 -13.10
CA GLU A 403 1.09 -18.69 -13.71
C GLU A 403 0.95 -20.04 -14.42
N ALA A 404 0.24 -21.02 -13.85
CA ALA A 404 0.01 -22.30 -14.49
C ALA A 404 -0.78 -22.18 -15.81
N LYS A 405 -1.80 -21.31 -15.87
CA LYS A 405 -2.54 -21.04 -17.12
C LYS A 405 -1.67 -20.36 -18.16
N ARG A 406 -0.79 -19.46 -17.73
CA ARG A 406 0.14 -18.77 -18.63
C ARG A 406 1.17 -19.72 -19.23
N GLU A 407 1.70 -20.65 -18.45
CA GLU A 407 2.62 -21.68 -18.94
C GLU A 407 1.97 -22.54 -20.04
N LYS A 408 0.69 -22.89 -19.86
CA LYS A 408 -0.08 -23.67 -20.86
C LYS A 408 -0.34 -22.88 -22.15
N ASN A 409 -0.54 -21.57 -22.08
CA ASN A 409 -0.84 -20.73 -23.24
C ASN A 409 0.41 -20.20 -23.96
N LYS A 410 1.61 -20.53 -23.49
CA LYS A 410 2.90 -20.26 -24.18
C LYS A 410 3.28 -21.35 -25.21
N PHE A 411 2.50 -22.43 -25.27
CA PHE A 411 2.59 -23.47 -26.29
C PHE A 411 1.32 -23.39 -27.15
#